data_688761a4925d504a43ed102006d6aeb0
#
_entry.id   688761a4925d504a43ed102006d6aeb0
#
_cell.length_a   1.000
_cell.length_b   1.000
_cell.length_c   1.000
_cell.angle_alpha   90.00
_cell.angle_beta   90.00
_cell.angle_gamma   90.00
#
_symmetry.space_group_name_H-M   'P 1'
#
loop_
_entity.id
_entity.type
_entity.pdbx_description
1 polymer ?
#
loop_
_entity_poly.entity_id
_entity_poly.type
_entity_poly.pdbx_seq_one_letter_code
_entity_poly.pdbx_strand_id
1 'polypeptide(L)'
;MKSSGRFLITLGLIMALPLAGKAVGQERIDVSGWGTGNVQPVPVDPGRPWGWAVRDFMVEPDRELYNTAKAKLLRGEQIYSHSISSFDIERYCREAPHFDYTWFEMQHSVMTYDEVAAMFAACPGVGATPILRLPDALEGSVQKAMDMGMLGIVVPTVDDAIMARESARYTRFPPIARRSAGGGQGPGLWASAVPDGSTFFNSVSDNMLVIVMIETVEGVNNALEIASVPGVDVVLIGNADLANFSGFAQNTPEYRDLQIKVRNATYRAGKFFGNAQATNGTQSNPLQRESRVHLMGPSNDGWTYP
;
A
#
# COMPACT_ATOMS: atom_id res chain seq x y z
N MET A 1 17.84 61.58 -56.32
CA MET A 1 16.44 61.13 -56.27
C MET A 1 16.40 59.75 -55.66
N LYS A 2 16.00 59.65 -54.38
CA LYS A 2 15.90 58.42 -53.64
C LYS A 2 14.43 58.18 -53.30
N SER A 3 13.85 57.14 -53.86
CA SER A 3 12.51 56.69 -53.60
C SER A 3 12.50 55.81 -52.33
N SER A 4 11.76 56.22 -51.32
CA SER A 4 11.52 55.47 -50.13
C SER A 4 10.21 54.67 -50.25
N GLY A 5 10.33 53.35 -50.47
CA GLY A 5 9.20 52.42 -50.38
C GLY A 5 8.83 52.14 -48.95
N ARG A 6 7.62 52.48 -48.56
CA ARG A 6 7.01 52.06 -47.28
C ARG A 6 6.40 50.69 -47.46
N PHE A 7 6.93 49.69 -46.69
CA PHE A 7 6.28 48.38 -46.49
C PHE A 7 5.19 48.50 -45.45
N LEU A 8 3.96 48.30 -45.81
CA LEU A 8 2.85 48.07 -44.91
C LEU A 8 2.90 46.59 -44.45
N ILE A 9 3.15 46.37 -43.20
CA ILE A 9 2.97 45.05 -42.60
C ILE A 9 1.51 44.98 -42.09
N THR A 10 0.72 44.18 -42.79
CA THR A 10 -0.64 43.86 -42.34
C THR A 10 -0.54 42.78 -41.29
N LEU A 11 -0.80 43.12 -40.03
CA LEU A 11 -0.93 42.15 -38.94
C LEU A 11 -2.24 41.41 -39.12
N GLY A 12 -2.18 40.17 -39.57
CA GLY A 12 -3.31 39.24 -39.57
C GLY A 12 -3.60 38.79 -38.15
N LEU A 13 -4.74 39.22 -37.62
CA LEU A 13 -5.28 38.75 -36.35
C LEU A 13 -5.79 37.31 -36.55
N ILE A 14 -4.99 36.33 -36.13
CA ILE A 14 -5.44 34.94 -36.07
C ILE A 14 -6.34 34.81 -34.84
N MET A 15 -7.65 34.85 -35.05
CA MET A 15 -8.62 34.43 -34.03
C MET A 15 -8.48 32.94 -33.83
N ALA A 16 -7.88 32.55 -32.73
CA ALA A 16 -7.94 31.17 -32.21
C ALA A 16 -9.38 30.90 -31.74
N LEU A 17 -10.15 30.21 -32.55
CA LEU A 17 -11.41 29.61 -32.13
C LEU A 17 -11.09 28.57 -31.02
N PRO A 18 -11.75 28.62 -29.85
CA PRO A 18 -11.65 27.56 -28.90
C PRO A 18 -12.29 26.31 -29.53
N LEU A 19 -11.49 25.31 -29.81
CA LEU A 19 -11.97 23.95 -30.03
C LEU A 19 -12.60 23.49 -28.69
N ALA A 20 -13.90 23.79 -28.57
CA ALA A 20 -14.72 23.10 -27.58
C ALA A 20 -14.82 21.64 -28.03
N GLY A 21 -13.82 20.84 -27.67
CA GLY A 21 -13.93 19.41 -27.72
C GLY A 21 -15.15 19.06 -26.89
N LYS A 22 -16.23 18.63 -27.54
CA LYS A 22 -17.29 17.92 -26.85
C LYS A 22 -16.61 16.78 -26.11
N ALA A 23 -16.59 16.84 -24.77
CA ALA A 23 -16.31 15.68 -23.95
C ALA A 23 -17.29 14.61 -24.48
N VAL A 24 -16.75 13.61 -25.17
CA VAL A 24 -17.51 12.39 -25.50
C VAL A 24 -17.81 11.83 -24.11
N GLY A 25 -19.06 12.03 -23.65
CA GLY A 25 -19.52 11.44 -22.43
C GLY A 25 -19.31 9.95 -22.58
N GLN A 26 -18.34 9.43 -21.84
CA GLN A 26 -18.17 8.00 -21.74
C GLN A 26 -19.49 7.48 -21.21
N GLU A 27 -20.24 6.72 -22.03
CA GLU A 27 -21.46 6.08 -21.60
C GLU A 27 -21.20 5.38 -20.28
N ARG A 28 -21.96 5.72 -19.26
CA ARG A 28 -21.83 5.05 -17.95
C ARG A 28 -22.09 3.58 -18.21
N ILE A 29 -21.10 2.75 -17.98
CA ILE A 29 -21.26 1.31 -18.04
C ILE A 29 -22.24 0.97 -16.90
N ASP A 30 -23.43 0.47 -17.27
CA ASP A 30 -24.36 -0.06 -16.31
C ASP A 30 -23.79 -1.36 -15.74
N VAL A 31 -23.28 -1.32 -14.53
CA VAL A 31 -22.72 -2.48 -13.84
C VAL A 31 -23.76 -3.23 -13.01
N SER A 32 -25.04 -2.81 -13.02
CA SER A 32 -26.11 -3.44 -12.26
C SER A 32 -26.38 -4.90 -12.65
N GLY A 33 -25.99 -5.29 -13.86
CA GLY A 33 -26.08 -6.66 -14.36
C GLY A 33 -24.81 -7.50 -14.24
N TRP A 34 -23.72 -6.96 -13.70
CA TRP A 34 -22.50 -7.73 -13.45
C TRP A 34 -22.70 -8.62 -12.22
N GLY A 35 -23.18 -9.80 -12.51
CA GLY A 35 -23.73 -10.82 -11.64
C GLY A 35 -23.12 -10.90 -10.25
N THR A 36 -23.97 -11.17 -9.30
CA THR A 36 -23.65 -11.79 -8.01
C THR A 36 -23.07 -10.91 -6.91
N GLY A 37 -23.25 -9.61 -6.91
CA GLY A 37 -22.83 -8.77 -5.77
C GLY A 37 -21.32 -8.60 -5.59
N ASN A 38 -20.54 -8.97 -6.60
CA ASN A 38 -19.08 -8.90 -6.56
C ASN A 38 -18.54 -7.51 -6.92
N VAL A 39 -19.40 -6.61 -7.38
CA VAL A 39 -19.03 -5.25 -7.75
C VAL A 39 -19.74 -4.28 -6.82
N GLN A 40 -19.01 -3.31 -6.32
CA GLN A 40 -19.59 -2.21 -5.54
C GLN A 40 -20.67 -1.52 -6.39
N PRO A 41 -21.88 -1.31 -5.86
CA PRO A 41 -22.98 -0.70 -6.61
C PRO A 41 -22.79 0.80 -6.91
N VAL A 42 -21.69 1.38 -6.49
CA VAL A 42 -21.38 2.79 -6.69
C VAL A 42 -20.83 3.00 -8.11
N PRO A 43 -21.47 3.81 -8.95
CA PRO A 43 -20.96 4.09 -10.29
C PRO A 43 -19.59 4.73 -10.26
N VAL A 44 -18.69 4.29 -11.12
CA VAL A 44 -17.39 4.95 -11.35
C VAL A 44 -17.64 6.33 -11.94
N ASP A 45 -17.14 7.38 -11.30
CA ASP A 45 -17.19 8.73 -11.82
C ASP A 45 -15.84 9.10 -12.49
N PRO A 46 -15.76 9.08 -13.84
CA PRO A 46 -14.53 9.40 -14.56
C PRO A 46 -14.12 10.87 -14.43
N GLY A 47 -15.04 11.74 -13.98
CA GLY A 47 -14.75 13.15 -13.74
C GLY A 47 -14.00 13.40 -12.42
N ARG A 48 -13.93 12.41 -11.54
CA ARG A 48 -13.20 12.53 -10.28
C ARG A 48 -11.78 11.98 -10.40
N PRO A 49 -10.80 12.63 -9.74
CA PRO A 49 -9.44 12.11 -9.73
C PRO A 49 -9.40 10.72 -9.07
N TRP A 50 -8.50 9.87 -9.54
CA TRP A 50 -8.29 8.57 -8.95
C TRP A 50 -8.14 8.64 -7.42
N GLY A 51 -8.70 7.69 -6.71
CA GLY A 51 -8.65 7.61 -5.25
C GLY A 51 -9.71 8.44 -4.51
N TRP A 52 -10.62 9.11 -5.22
CA TRP A 52 -11.71 9.81 -4.54
C TRP A 52 -12.55 8.86 -3.67
N ALA A 53 -12.88 7.68 -4.24
CA ALA A 53 -13.65 6.67 -3.53
C ALA A 53 -12.89 6.09 -2.33
N VAL A 54 -11.56 5.96 -2.42
CA VAL A 54 -10.74 5.53 -1.28
C VAL A 54 -10.91 6.48 -0.09
N ARG A 55 -10.92 7.78 -0.33
CA ARG A 55 -11.12 8.77 0.74
C ARG A 55 -12.52 8.71 1.33
N ASP A 56 -13.52 8.54 0.49
CA ASP A 56 -14.92 8.54 0.90
C ASP A 56 -15.31 7.24 1.63
N PHE A 57 -14.71 6.09 1.25
CA PHE A 57 -15.06 4.78 1.79
C PHE A 57 -14.14 4.30 2.93
N MET A 58 -12.94 4.83 3.06
CA MET A 58 -12.01 4.41 4.12
C MET A 58 -12.19 5.16 5.45
N VAL A 59 -13.12 6.09 5.53
CA VAL A 59 -13.26 7.02 6.67
C VAL A 59 -14.42 6.64 7.61
N GLU A 60 -15.11 5.54 7.41
CA GLU A 60 -16.14 5.11 8.36
C GLU A 60 -15.50 4.49 9.61
N PRO A 61 -15.52 5.18 10.76
CA PRO A 61 -14.82 4.73 11.96
C PRO A 61 -15.40 3.47 12.59
N ASP A 62 -16.62 3.08 12.22
CA ASP A 62 -17.37 1.97 12.82
C ASP A 62 -17.33 0.69 11.99
N ARG A 63 -16.53 0.65 10.91
CA ARG A 63 -16.48 -0.53 10.05
C ARG A 63 -15.65 -1.64 10.71
N GLU A 64 -16.27 -2.79 10.88
CA GLU A 64 -15.60 -3.98 11.41
C GLU A 64 -14.54 -4.49 10.43
N LEU A 65 -13.28 -4.51 10.87
CA LEU A 65 -12.15 -4.97 10.09
C LEU A 65 -11.71 -6.36 10.56
N TYR A 66 -11.60 -7.29 9.62
CA TYR A 66 -10.96 -8.58 9.87
C TYR A 66 -9.45 -8.55 9.69
N ASN A 67 -8.87 -7.46 9.14
CA ASN A 67 -7.45 -7.17 9.22
C ASN A 67 -7.13 -6.61 10.61
N THR A 68 -6.73 -7.49 11.52
CA THR A 68 -6.47 -7.14 12.92
C THR A 68 -5.30 -6.17 13.09
N ALA A 69 -4.26 -6.28 12.25
CA ALA A 69 -3.12 -5.35 12.26
C ALA A 69 -3.55 -3.94 11.86
N LYS A 70 -4.36 -3.81 10.80
CA LYS A 70 -4.91 -2.51 10.38
C LYS A 70 -5.82 -1.91 11.45
N ALA A 71 -6.66 -2.73 12.07
CA ALA A 71 -7.52 -2.29 13.17
C ALA A 71 -6.70 -1.73 14.35
N LYS A 72 -5.59 -2.37 14.74
CA LYS A 72 -4.65 -1.86 15.74
C LYS A 72 -4.05 -0.51 15.35
N LEU A 73 -3.56 -0.38 14.12
CA LEU A 73 -3.00 0.89 13.62
C LEU A 73 -4.01 2.03 13.70
N LEU A 74 -5.27 1.79 13.31
CA LEU A 74 -6.33 2.81 13.39
C LEU A 74 -6.63 3.25 14.81
N ARG A 75 -6.38 2.41 15.82
CA ARG A 75 -6.44 2.79 17.24
C ARG A 75 -5.17 3.50 17.73
N GLY A 76 -4.16 3.70 16.86
CA GLY A 76 -2.89 4.34 17.20
C GLY A 76 -1.88 3.40 17.87
N GLU A 77 -2.14 2.10 17.89
CA GLU A 77 -1.26 1.10 18.45
C GLU A 77 -0.08 0.76 17.52
N GLN A 78 0.97 0.20 18.09
CA GLN A 78 2.08 -0.38 17.31
C GLN A 78 1.72 -1.80 16.91
N ILE A 79 2.21 -2.23 15.74
CA ILE A 79 2.10 -3.61 15.27
C ILE A 79 3.49 -4.22 15.05
N TYR A 80 3.59 -5.48 15.39
CA TYR A 80 4.82 -6.28 15.34
C TYR A 80 4.62 -7.53 14.50
N SER A 81 5.64 -7.88 13.74
CA SER A 81 5.63 -9.11 12.96
C SER A 81 6.73 -10.07 13.38
N HIS A 82 6.59 -11.28 12.90
CA HIS A 82 7.71 -12.16 12.62
C HIS A 82 7.91 -12.26 11.11
N SER A 83 9.15 -12.48 10.69
CA SER A 83 9.50 -12.54 9.27
C SER A 83 9.75 -13.99 8.83
N ILE A 84 9.12 -14.38 7.73
CA ILE A 84 9.29 -15.68 7.07
C ILE A 84 9.98 -15.45 5.73
N SER A 85 11.19 -15.98 5.58
CA SER A 85 12.02 -15.86 4.37
C SER A 85 12.38 -17.20 3.72
N SER A 86 11.81 -18.29 4.21
CA SER A 86 11.97 -19.63 3.68
C SER A 86 10.68 -20.44 3.84
N PHE A 87 10.47 -21.42 2.98
CA PHE A 87 9.30 -22.30 3.08
C PHE A 87 9.42 -23.20 4.32
N ASP A 88 8.57 -22.92 5.33
CA ASP A 88 8.51 -23.66 6.58
C ASP A 88 7.11 -23.53 7.20
N ILE A 89 6.26 -24.50 6.89
CA ILE A 89 4.88 -24.55 7.37
C ILE A 89 4.83 -24.65 8.91
N GLU A 90 5.67 -25.49 9.49
CA GLU A 90 5.66 -25.72 10.93
C GLU A 90 6.04 -24.45 11.69
N ARG A 91 7.07 -23.76 11.22
CA ARG A 91 7.50 -22.48 11.76
C ARG A 91 6.41 -21.42 11.65
N TYR A 92 5.81 -21.28 10.47
CA TYR A 92 4.73 -20.32 10.26
C TYR A 92 3.56 -20.57 11.21
N CYS A 93 3.07 -21.81 11.27
CA CYS A 93 1.93 -22.18 12.12
C CYS A 93 2.21 -22.00 13.62
N ARG A 94 3.46 -22.22 14.03
CA ARG A 94 3.89 -22.05 15.42
C ARG A 94 4.04 -20.58 15.82
N GLU A 95 4.60 -19.74 14.94
CA GLU A 95 5.01 -18.38 15.27
C GLU A 95 3.91 -17.34 15.00
N ALA A 96 3.17 -17.49 13.91
CA ALA A 96 2.17 -16.50 13.50
C ALA A 96 1.13 -16.13 14.58
N PRO A 97 0.61 -17.06 15.40
CA PRO A 97 -0.42 -16.73 16.42
C PRO A 97 0.03 -15.68 17.44
N HIS A 98 1.31 -15.49 17.62
CA HIS A 98 1.90 -14.63 18.67
C HIS A 98 2.13 -13.18 18.22
N PHE A 99 1.91 -12.88 16.92
CA PHE A 99 2.22 -11.58 16.33
C PHE A 99 0.99 -10.93 15.67
N ASP A 100 1.08 -9.63 15.42
CA ASP A 100 -0.01 -8.89 14.78
C ASP A 100 -0.10 -9.20 13.29
N TYR A 101 1.04 -9.44 12.66
CA TYR A 101 1.11 -9.80 11.25
C TYR A 101 2.31 -10.69 10.95
N THR A 102 2.21 -11.43 9.84
CA THR A 102 3.32 -12.18 9.26
C THR A 102 3.89 -11.41 8.10
N TRP A 103 5.19 -11.19 8.12
CA TRP A 103 5.92 -10.63 7.00
C TRP A 103 6.48 -11.76 6.15
N PHE A 104 5.79 -12.11 5.06
CA PHE A 104 6.35 -13.02 4.06
C PHE A 104 7.31 -12.25 3.17
N GLU A 105 8.57 -12.68 3.13
CA GLU A 105 9.65 -12.00 2.47
C GLU A 105 9.92 -12.57 1.09
N MET A 106 9.60 -11.86 0.01
CA MET A 106 9.84 -12.31 -1.35
C MET A 106 10.83 -11.45 -2.14
N GLN A 107 11.24 -10.30 -1.62
CA GLN A 107 12.25 -9.48 -2.30
C GLN A 107 13.65 -10.05 -2.13
N HIS A 108 14.00 -10.52 -0.93
CA HIS A 108 15.33 -11.03 -0.59
C HIS A 108 15.31 -12.54 -0.22
N SER A 109 14.37 -13.28 -0.79
CA SER A 109 14.29 -14.72 -0.64
C SER A 109 14.07 -15.40 -1.98
N VAL A 110 14.21 -16.72 -1.98
CA VAL A 110 13.90 -17.56 -3.16
C VAL A 110 12.53 -18.23 -3.06
N MET A 111 11.70 -17.80 -2.09
CA MET A 111 10.34 -18.34 -1.96
C MET A 111 9.50 -18.03 -3.19
N THR A 112 8.65 -18.97 -3.51
CA THR A 112 7.66 -18.85 -4.57
C THR A 112 6.29 -18.46 -4.02
N TYR A 113 5.40 -17.94 -4.88
CA TYR A 113 4.02 -17.65 -4.50
C TYR A 113 3.27 -18.91 -4.04
N ASP A 114 3.55 -20.06 -4.63
CA ASP A 114 2.91 -21.33 -4.25
C ASP A 114 3.32 -21.75 -2.84
N GLU A 115 4.57 -21.56 -2.46
CA GLU A 115 5.07 -21.84 -1.11
C GLU A 115 4.43 -20.93 -0.06
N VAL A 116 4.33 -19.63 -0.35
CA VAL A 116 3.63 -18.68 0.54
C VAL A 116 2.16 -19.05 0.68
N ALA A 117 1.48 -19.35 -0.44
CA ALA A 117 0.08 -19.77 -0.42
C ALA A 117 -0.13 -21.07 0.37
N ALA A 118 0.80 -22.02 0.24
CA ALA A 118 0.73 -23.28 0.98
C ALA A 118 0.91 -23.08 2.49
N MET A 119 1.85 -22.24 2.93
CA MET A 119 2.03 -21.88 4.34
C MET A 119 0.77 -21.24 4.90
N PHE A 120 0.24 -20.24 4.22
CA PHE A 120 -0.97 -19.53 4.67
C PHE A 120 -2.20 -20.44 4.73
N ALA A 121 -2.40 -21.30 3.73
CA ALA A 121 -3.51 -22.24 3.69
C ALA A 121 -3.40 -23.37 4.73
N ALA A 122 -2.20 -23.74 5.16
CA ALA A 122 -2.00 -24.80 6.14
C ALA A 122 -2.52 -24.44 7.54
N CYS A 123 -2.51 -23.15 7.90
CA CYS A 123 -2.95 -22.66 9.20
C CYS A 123 -3.90 -21.46 9.03
N PRO A 124 -5.10 -21.67 8.49
CA PRO A 124 -6.07 -20.59 8.35
C PRO A 124 -6.52 -20.12 9.74
N GLY A 125 -6.67 -18.80 9.89
CA GLY A 125 -7.18 -18.24 11.14
C GLY A 125 -6.17 -18.19 12.28
N VAL A 126 -4.88 -18.19 11.99
CA VAL A 126 -3.82 -18.01 13.02
C VAL A 126 -3.88 -16.66 13.77
N GLY A 127 -4.70 -15.72 13.31
CA GLY A 127 -4.87 -14.41 13.95
C GLY A 127 -3.94 -13.32 13.42
N ALA A 128 -2.74 -13.66 13.00
CA ALA A 128 -1.83 -12.70 12.37
C ALA A 128 -2.29 -12.32 10.97
N THR A 129 -2.28 -11.03 10.67
CA THR A 129 -2.58 -10.52 9.32
C THR A 129 -1.48 -10.96 8.34
N PRO A 130 -1.80 -11.65 7.23
CA PRO A 130 -0.81 -12.02 6.23
C PRO A 130 -0.43 -10.82 5.36
N ILE A 131 0.85 -10.45 5.38
CA ILE A 131 1.42 -9.36 4.59
C ILE A 131 2.61 -9.89 3.80
N LEU A 132 2.65 -9.58 2.50
CA LEU A 132 3.72 -9.98 1.61
C LEU A 132 4.61 -8.80 1.23
N ARG A 133 5.92 -8.91 1.48
CA ARG A 133 6.85 -8.01 0.80
C ARG A 133 7.05 -8.52 -0.62
N LEU A 134 6.61 -7.70 -1.57
CA LEU A 134 6.65 -8.02 -2.99
C LEU A 134 8.10 -8.04 -3.51
N PRO A 135 8.40 -8.82 -4.54
CA PRO A 135 9.68 -8.75 -5.21
C PRO A 135 9.88 -7.42 -5.96
N ASP A 136 8.79 -6.80 -6.39
CA ASP A 136 8.75 -5.56 -7.15
C ASP A 136 7.38 -4.86 -7.01
N ALA A 137 7.20 -3.71 -7.67
CA ALA A 137 5.96 -2.92 -7.67
C ALA A 137 5.04 -3.21 -8.87
N LEU A 138 5.24 -4.31 -9.60
CA LEU A 138 4.49 -4.61 -10.81
C LEU A 138 3.06 -5.10 -10.49
N GLU A 139 2.13 -4.80 -11.38
CA GLU A 139 0.72 -5.22 -11.28
C GLU A 139 0.58 -6.74 -11.06
N GLY A 140 1.36 -7.53 -11.79
CA GLY A 140 1.31 -9.00 -11.69
C GLY A 140 1.73 -9.51 -10.32
N SER A 141 2.72 -8.90 -9.69
CA SER A 141 3.18 -9.25 -8.33
C SER A 141 2.12 -8.90 -7.29
N VAL A 142 1.54 -7.70 -7.37
CA VAL A 142 0.43 -7.29 -6.49
C VAL A 142 -0.78 -8.21 -6.68
N GLN A 143 -1.17 -8.48 -7.93
CA GLN A 143 -2.33 -9.34 -8.23
C GLN A 143 -2.17 -10.73 -7.62
N LYS A 144 -1.01 -11.36 -7.75
CA LYS A 144 -0.74 -12.68 -7.17
C LYS A 144 -0.83 -12.67 -5.65
N ALA A 145 -0.24 -11.65 -5.00
CA ALA A 145 -0.34 -11.48 -3.55
C ALA A 145 -1.81 -11.38 -3.11
N MET A 146 -2.59 -10.56 -3.79
CA MET A 146 -4.01 -10.36 -3.46
C MET A 146 -4.84 -11.62 -3.68
N ASP A 147 -4.59 -12.36 -4.76
CA ASP A 147 -5.36 -13.58 -5.10
C ASP A 147 -5.03 -14.74 -4.16
N MET A 148 -3.82 -14.77 -3.58
CA MET A 148 -3.46 -15.71 -2.51
C MET A 148 -4.19 -15.45 -1.19
N GLY A 149 -4.79 -14.27 -1.02
CA GLY A 149 -5.48 -13.90 0.22
C GLY A 149 -4.68 -13.02 1.16
N MET A 150 -3.59 -12.40 0.70
CA MET A 150 -2.88 -11.40 1.51
C MET A 150 -3.79 -10.20 1.80
N LEU A 151 -3.76 -9.73 3.03
CA LEU A 151 -4.47 -8.53 3.48
C LEU A 151 -3.57 -7.30 3.56
N GLY A 152 -2.33 -7.45 3.16
CA GLY A 152 -1.40 -6.33 3.02
C GLY A 152 -0.23 -6.66 2.11
N ILE A 153 0.38 -5.59 1.62
CA ILE A 153 1.61 -5.65 0.85
C ILE A 153 2.63 -4.65 1.39
N VAL A 154 3.90 -5.01 1.25
CA VAL A 154 5.01 -4.08 1.35
C VAL A 154 5.62 -3.94 -0.04
N VAL A 155 5.58 -2.73 -0.57
CA VAL A 155 6.13 -2.39 -1.87
C VAL A 155 7.54 -1.84 -1.68
N PRO A 156 8.59 -2.53 -2.16
CA PRO A 156 9.95 -2.06 -1.99
C PRO A 156 10.28 -0.89 -2.91
N THR A 157 11.28 -0.12 -2.56
CA THR A 157 11.97 0.90 -3.37
C THR A 157 11.01 1.85 -4.07
N VAL A 158 10.10 2.46 -3.30
CA VAL A 158 9.13 3.42 -3.84
C VAL A 158 9.78 4.80 -3.91
N ASP A 159 10.07 5.25 -5.13
CA ASP A 159 10.78 6.49 -5.39
C ASP A 159 9.87 7.67 -5.71
N ASP A 160 8.64 7.41 -6.17
CA ASP A 160 7.71 8.46 -6.56
C ASP A 160 6.23 8.12 -6.25
N ALA A 161 5.38 9.15 -6.37
CA ALA A 161 3.94 9.02 -6.13
C ALA A 161 3.22 8.19 -7.21
N ILE A 162 3.79 8.01 -8.40
CA ILE A 162 3.19 7.21 -9.48
C ILE A 162 3.30 5.74 -9.09
N MET A 163 4.48 5.29 -8.68
CA MET A 163 4.70 3.93 -8.21
C MET A 163 3.82 3.60 -6.99
N ALA A 164 3.78 4.51 -6.00
CA ALA A 164 2.92 4.37 -4.83
C ALA A 164 1.43 4.25 -5.22
N ARG A 165 0.98 5.09 -6.16
CA ARG A 165 -0.40 5.11 -6.66
C ARG A 165 -0.77 3.81 -7.36
N GLU A 166 0.06 3.36 -8.30
CA GLU A 166 -0.22 2.14 -9.05
C GLU A 166 -0.27 0.93 -8.11
N SER A 167 0.68 0.81 -7.19
CA SER A 167 0.67 -0.24 -6.17
C SER A 167 -0.61 -0.23 -5.33
N ALA A 168 -1.07 0.94 -4.88
CA ALA A 168 -2.30 1.05 -4.11
C ALA A 168 -3.56 0.72 -4.95
N ARG A 169 -3.57 1.07 -6.25
CA ARG A 169 -4.69 0.78 -7.16
C ARG A 169 -4.89 -0.70 -7.42
N TYR A 170 -3.81 -1.47 -7.47
CA TYR A 170 -3.89 -2.91 -7.75
C TYR A 170 -4.41 -3.73 -6.56
N THR A 171 -4.52 -3.14 -5.37
CA THR A 171 -4.98 -3.85 -4.18
C THR A 171 -6.48 -3.82 -3.95
N ARG A 172 -7.20 -2.87 -4.55
CA ARG A 172 -8.62 -2.61 -4.26
C ARG A 172 -9.48 -2.72 -5.51
N PHE A 173 -10.70 -3.23 -5.35
CA PHE A 173 -11.65 -3.40 -6.45
C PHE A 173 -12.31 -2.08 -6.89
N PRO A 174 -12.82 -2.02 -8.13
CA PRO A 174 -13.70 -0.93 -8.54
C PRO A 174 -14.94 -0.79 -7.60
N PRO A 175 -15.48 0.41 -7.41
CA PRO A 175 -15.08 1.68 -8.01
C PRO A 175 -13.91 2.37 -7.32
N ILE A 176 -13.43 1.81 -6.19
CA ILE A 176 -12.38 2.39 -5.36
C ILE A 176 -11.05 2.44 -6.13
N ALA A 177 -10.71 1.36 -6.83
CA ALA A 177 -9.47 1.26 -7.60
C ALA A 177 -9.63 0.29 -8.79
N ARG A 178 -8.59 -0.50 -9.15
CA ARG A 178 -8.62 -1.31 -10.38
C ARG A 178 -8.14 -2.76 -10.21
N ARG A 179 -8.21 -3.32 -9.02
CA ARG A 179 -7.87 -4.74 -8.84
C ARG A 179 -8.70 -5.59 -9.79
N SER A 180 -8.04 -6.47 -10.52
CA SER A 180 -8.73 -7.46 -11.36
C SER A 180 -9.46 -8.48 -10.48
N ALA A 181 -10.70 -8.79 -10.83
CA ALA A 181 -11.48 -9.83 -10.14
C ALA A 181 -11.10 -11.20 -10.70
N GLY A 182 -10.59 -12.06 -9.84
CA GLY A 182 -10.26 -13.46 -10.14
C GLY A 182 -10.85 -14.41 -9.12
N GLY A 183 -10.94 -15.70 -9.47
CA GLY A 183 -11.45 -16.76 -8.61
C GLY A 183 -10.42 -17.31 -7.61
N GLY A 184 -9.42 -16.51 -7.22
CA GLY A 184 -8.31 -16.93 -6.39
C GLY A 184 -8.69 -17.41 -4.99
N GLN A 185 -7.69 -17.77 -4.20
CA GLN A 185 -7.86 -18.35 -2.86
C GLN A 185 -8.45 -17.36 -1.84
N GLY A 186 -8.22 -16.05 -2.03
CA GLY A 186 -8.60 -15.01 -1.10
C GLY A 186 -10.07 -15.06 -0.65
N PRO A 187 -11.06 -15.16 -1.56
CA PRO A 187 -12.45 -15.23 -1.15
C PRO A 187 -12.78 -16.42 -0.25
N GLY A 188 -12.22 -17.60 -0.53
CA GLY A 188 -12.42 -18.80 0.28
C GLY A 188 -11.76 -18.73 1.65
N LEU A 189 -10.55 -18.21 1.71
CA LEU A 189 -9.78 -18.08 2.95
C LEU A 189 -10.42 -17.09 3.95
N TRP A 190 -11.08 -16.06 3.45
CA TRP A 190 -11.70 -15.02 4.29
C TRP A 190 -13.21 -15.13 4.40
N ALA A 191 -13.83 -16.17 3.84
CA ALA A 191 -15.28 -16.31 3.80
C ALA A 191 -15.96 -16.20 5.17
N SER A 192 -15.36 -16.78 6.22
CA SER A 192 -15.89 -16.75 7.58
C SER A 192 -15.66 -15.42 8.31
N ALA A 193 -14.81 -14.54 7.78
CA ALA A 193 -14.49 -13.24 8.38
C ALA A 193 -15.26 -12.09 7.72
N VAL A 194 -15.92 -12.34 6.58
CA VAL A 194 -16.71 -11.32 5.89
C VAL A 194 -17.96 -11.00 6.71
N PRO A 195 -18.21 -9.72 7.04
CA PRO A 195 -19.38 -9.32 7.81
C PRO A 195 -20.71 -9.72 7.16
N ASP A 196 -21.72 -9.99 7.98
CA ASP A 196 -23.07 -10.33 7.52
C ASP A 196 -23.61 -9.26 6.56
N GLY A 197 -24.21 -9.69 5.46
CA GLY A 197 -24.75 -8.80 4.42
C GLY A 197 -23.70 -8.22 3.46
N SER A 198 -22.44 -8.56 3.66
CA SER A 198 -21.32 -8.17 2.79
C SER A 198 -20.83 -9.33 1.94
N THR A 199 -19.97 -9.02 0.97
CA THR A 199 -19.19 -10.00 0.21
C THR A 199 -17.70 -9.74 0.42
N PHE A 200 -16.86 -10.72 0.08
CA PHE A 200 -15.41 -10.51 0.09
C PHE A 200 -15.01 -9.27 -0.73
N PHE A 201 -15.56 -9.11 -1.91
CA PHE A 201 -15.22 -8.00 -2.82
C PHE A 201 -15.60 -6.63 -2.26
N ASN A 202 -16.69 -6.54 -1.50
CA ASN A 202 -17.12 -5.29 -0.88
C ASN A 202 -16.28 -4.92 0.36
N SER A 203 -15.87 -5.93 1.13
CA SER A 203 -15.21 -5.74 2.42
C SER A 203 -13.69 -5.70 2.32
N VAL A 204 -13.09 -6.44 1.37
CA VAL A 204 -11.63 -6.59 1.31
C VAL A 204 -10.89 -5.28 1.07
N SER A 205 -11.49 -4.35 0.33
CA SER A 205 -10.86 -3.06 0.04
C SER A 205 -10.57 -2.24 1.31
N ASP A 206 -11.44 -2.33 2.32
CA ASP A 206 -11.24 -1.67 3.60
C ASP A 206 -10.17 -2.37 4.44
N ASN A 207 -10.05 -3.66 4.26
CA ASN A 207 -9.10 -4.51 4.97
C ASN A 207 -7.69 -4.53 4.35
N MET A 208 -7.48 -3.89 3.20
CA MET A 208 -6.14 -3.80 2.61
C MET A 208 -5.24 -2.85 3.38
N LEU A 209 -4.03 -3.32 3.70
CA LEU A 209 -2.96 -2.54 4.30
C LEU A 209 -1.83 -2.39 3.28
N VAL A 210 -1.66 -1.18 2.75
CA VAL A 210 -0.62 -0.87 1.77
C VAL A 210 0.51 -0.13 2.45
N ILE A 211 1.66 -0.78 2.49
CA ILE A 211 2.91 -0.27 3.06
C ILE A 211 3.85 0.02 1.89
N VAL A 212 4.27 1.27 1.74
CA VAL A 212 5.30 1.66 0.77
C VAL A 212 6.62 1.85 1.47
N MET A 213 7.71 1.31 0.91
CA MET A 213 9.04 1.37 1.51
C MET A 213 9.88 2.42 0.79
N ILE A 214 10.31 3.44 1.55
CA ILE A 214 11.27 4.45 1.10
C ILE A 214 12.66 4.02 1.54
N GLU A 215 13.54 3.84 0.58
CA GLU A 215 14.90 3.33 0.81
C GLU A 215 15.95 3.99 -0.09
N THR A 216 15.58 5.06 -0.79
CA THR A 216 16.49 5.86 -1.63
C THR A 216 16.41 7.34 -1.26
N VAL A 217 17.41 8.11 -1.66
CA VAL A 217 17.39 9.59 -1.49
C VAL A 217 16.29 10.23 -2.34
N GLU A 218 15.99 9.66 -3.50
CA GLU A 218 14.88 10.11 -4.35
C GLU A 218 13.54 9.93 -3.64
N GLY A 219 13.28 8.73 -3.11
CA GLY A 219 12.08 8.47 -2.31
C GLY A 219 11.96 9.36 -1.08
N VAL A 220 13.08 9.67 -0.40
CA VAL A 220 13.09 10.64 0.72
C VAL A 220 12.68 12.04 0.27
N ASN A 221 13.15 12.48 -0.89
CA ASN A 221 12.78 13.80 -1.43
C ASN A 221 11.30 13.87 -1.83
N ASN A 222 10.76 12.78 -2.31
CA ASN A 222 9.36 12.65 -2.74
C ASN A 222 8.41 12.12 -1.63
N ALA A 223 8.89 11.99 -0.40
CA ALA A 223 8.18 11.31 0.69
C ALA A 223 6.78 11.88 0.98
N LEU A 224 6.60 13.20 0.87
CA LEU A 224 5.28 13.81 1.08
C LEU A 224 4.29 13.45 -0.04
N GLU A 225 4.73 13.47 -1.28
CA GLU A 225 3.90 13.11 -2.44
C GLU A 225 3.53 11.63 -2.39
N ILE A 226 4.50 10.76 -2.08
CA ILE A 226 4.30 9.32 -1.88
C ILE A 226 3.29 9.08 -0.75
N ALA A 227 3.50 9.67 0.41
CA ALA A 227 2.61 9.51 1.56
C ALA A 227 1.19 10.05 1.31
N SER A 228 1.06 11.09 0.48
CA SER A 228 -0.23 11.72 0.17
C SER A 228 -1.09 10.90 -0.80
N VAL A 229 -0.56 9.82 -1.38
CA VAL A 229 -1.30 8.96 -2.30
C VAL A 229 -2.47 8.30 -1.57
N PRO A 230 -3.71 8.44 -2.09
CA PRO A 230 -4.86 7.72 -1.56
C PRO A 230 -4.66 6.21 -1.66
N GLY A 231 -4.96 5.50 -0.58
CA GLY A 231 -4.80 4.04 -0.52
C GLY A 231 -3.45 3.57 0.00
N VAL A 232 -2.45 4.44 0.12
CA VAL A 232 -1.26 4.19 0.96
C VAL A 232 -1.67 4.36 2.42
N ASP A 233 -1.37 3.39 3.25
CA ASP A 233 -1.67 3.40 4.68
C ASP A 233 -0.41 3.72 5.52
N VAL A 234 0.73 3.15 5.14
CA VAL A 234 1.99 3.23 5.88
C VAL A 234 3.13 3.64 4.96
N VAL A 235 3.99 4.52 5.43
CA VAL A 235 5.30 4.77 4.83
C VAL A 235 6.37 4.18 5.75
N LEU A 236 7.11 3.23 5.23
CA LEU A 236 8.12 2.45 5.94
C LEU A 236 9.52 2.82 5.44
N ILE A 237 10.49 2.96 6.33
CA ILE A 237 11.89 3.14 5.95
C ILE A 237 12.59 1.79 5.84
N GLY A 238 13.19 1.50 4.68
CA GLY A 238 14.12 0.40 4.48
C GLY A 238 15.55 0.81 4.82
N ASN A 239 15.99 0.53 6.05
CA ASN A 239 17.21 1.12 6.59
C ASN A 239 18.51 0.65 5.92
N ALA A 240 18.58 -0.61 5.51
CA ALA A 240 19.78 -1.15 4.88
C ALA A 240 20.05 -0.47 3.53
N ASP A 241 19.02 -0.41 2.70
CA ASP A 241 19.12 0.16 1.37
C ASP A 241 19.20 1.68 1.40
N LEU A 242 18.47 2.34 2.30
CA LEU A 242 18.61 3.79 2.47
C LEU A 242 20.04 4.18 2.88
N ALA A 243 20.69 3.42 3.74
CA ALA A 243 22.09 3.66 4.09
C ALA A 243 23.02 3.44 2.88
N ASN A 244 22.79 2.35 2.14
CA ASN A 244 23.54 2.03 0.93
C ASN A 244 23.43 3.11 -0.15
N PHE A 245 22.21 3.48 -0.50
CA PHE A 245 21.94 4.42 -1.59
C PHE A 245 22.25 5.88 -1.22
N SER A 246 22.19 6.24 0.06
CA SER A 246 22.58 7.57 0.50
C SER A 246 24.08 7.72 0.75
N GLY A 247 24.78 6.62 0.97
CA GLY A 247 26.19 6.62 1.40
C GLY A 247 26.40 7.02 2.87
N PHE A 248 25.32 7.20 3.64
CA PHE A 248 25.42 7.54 5.07
C PHE A 248 25.28 6.31 5.95
N ALA A 249 26.19 6.14 6.89
CA ALA A 249 26.04 5.08 7.87
C ALA A 249 24.84 5.36 8.81
N GLN A 250 24.11 4.31 9.20
CA GLN A 250 22.85 4.41 9.96
C GLN A 250 22.96 5.14 11.32
N ASN A 251 24.17 5.23 11.89
CA ASN A 251 24.43 5.90 13.16
C ASN A 251 24.81 7.38 13.01
N THR A 252 24.83 7.93 11.80
CA THR A 252 25.23 9.31 11.53
C THR A 252 24.07 10.30 11.67
N PRO A 253 24.34 11.59 11.97
CA PRO A 253 23.30 12.62 11.97
C PRO A 253 22.63 12.78 10.59
N GLU A 254 23.39 12.72 9.51
CA GLU A 254 22.92 12.86 8.13
C GLU A 254 21.89 11.77 7.79
N TYR A 255 22.16 10.53 8.19
CA TYR A 255 21.21 9.44 8.02
C TYR A 255 19.92 9.67 8.83
N ARG A 256 20.07 10.13 10.07
CA ARG A 256 18.92 10.47 10.92
C ARG A 256 18.06 11.58 10.31
N ASP A 257 18.67 12.57 9.66
CA ASP A 257 17.94 13.64 8.99
C ASP A 257 17.08 13.11 7.84
N LEU A 258 17.55 12.11 7.08
CA LEU A 258 16.74 11.42 6.06
C LEU A 258 15.51 10.76 6.70
N GLN A 259 15.70 10.02 7.79
CA GLN A 259 14.60 9.38 8.50
C GLN A 259 13.58 10.39 9.04
N ILE A 260 14.05 11.52 9.59
CA ILE A 260 13.20 12.61 10.09
C ILE A 260 12.37 13.22 8.96
N LYS A 261 12.95 13.42 7.77
CA LYS A 261 12.23 13.92 6.59
C LYS A 261 11.07 13.00 6.22
N VAL A 262 11.32 11.70 6.12
CA VAL A 262 10.28 10.70 5.80
C VAL A 262 9.19 10.70 6.87
N ARG A 263 9.56 10.63 8.16
CA ARG A 263 8.60 10.68 9.27
C ARG A 263 7.71 11.93 9.21
N ASN A 264 8.31 13.10 9.06
CA ASN A 264 7.57 14.36 9.02
C ASN A 264 6.62 14.43 7.82
N ALA A 265 7.07 13.97 6.65
CA ALA A 265 6.24 13.87 5.46
C ALA A 265 5.05 12.94 5.66
N THR A 266 5.30 11.78 6.27
CA THR A 266 4.27 10.79 6.59
C THR A 266 3.20 11.35 7.52
N TYR A 267 3.59 12.02 8.59
CA TYR A 267 2.63 12.62 9.53
C TYR A 267 1.85 13.80 8.91
N ARG A 268 2.49 14.62 8.09
CA ARG A 268 1.80 15.68 7.35
C ARG A 268 0.73 15.13 6.40
N ALA A 269 0.95 13.95 5.84
CA ALA A 269 -0.02 13.26 5.00
C ALA A 269 -1.10 12.50 5.81
N GLY A 270 -1.03 12.48 7.15
CA GLY A 270 -1.96 11.75 8.01
C GLY A 270 -1.81 10.21 7.91
N LYS A 271 -0.60 9.72 7.60
CA LYS A 271 -0.30 8.30 7.43
C LYS A 271 0.50 7.75 8.61
N PHE A 272 0.55 6.41 8.71
CA PHE A 272 1.35 5.73 9.72
C PHE A 272 2.81 5.66 9.28
N PHE A 273 3.70 6.02 10.19
CA PHE A 273 5.13 5.89 9.99
C PHE A 273 5.59 4.50 10.45
N GLY A 274 6.41 3.86 9.65
CA GLY A 274 7.03 2.58 9.94
C GLY A 274 8.55 2.63 9.79
N ASN A 275 9.23 1.70 10.47
CA ASN A 275 10.66 1.53 10.37
C ASN A 275 10.99 0.03 10.30
N ALA A 276 11.59 -0.41 9.20
CA ALA A 276 11.97 -1.81 8.97
C ALA A 276 13.19 -2.20 9.81
N GLN A 277 13.05 -2.13 11.11
CA GLN A 277 14.05 -2.61 12.07
C GLN A 277 13.41 -3.57 13.06
N ALA A 278 14.21 -4.51 13.54
CA ALA A 278 13.85 -5.30 14.69
C ALA A 278 13.82 -4.41 15.96
N THR A 279 12.87 -4.67 16.83
CA THR A 279 12.77 -4.03 18.13
C THR A 279 12.54 -5.07 19.21
N ASN A 280 13.08 -4.82 20.38
CA ASN A 280 12.83 -5.64 21.58
C ASN A 280 11.75 -5.04 22.49
N GLY A 281 11.01 -4.03 21.99
CA GLY A 281 10.02 -3.29 22.77
C GLY A 281 10.60 -2.20 23.68
N THR A 282 11.91 -2.20 23.95
CA THR A 282 12.61 -1.15 24.70
C THR A 282 13.30 -0.20 23.72
N GLN A 283 12.59 0.83 23.32
CA GLN A 283 13.08 1.69 22.24
C GLN A 283 13.77 2.91 22.79
N SER A 284 15.10 2.92 22.76
CA SER A 284 15.90 4.09 23.10
C SER A 284 15.88 5.16 22.01
N ASN A 285 15.73 4.75 20.74
CA ASN A 285 15.66 5.67 19.60
C ASN A 285 14.25 6.29 19.50
N PRO A 286 14.12 7.63 19.51
CA PRO A 286 12.83 8.31 19.35
C PRO A 286 12.06 7.91 18.09
N LEU A 287 12.74 7.74 16.96
CA LEU A 287 12.10 7.32 15.71
C LEU A 287 11.49 5.92 15.78
N GLN A 288 12.12 5.00 16.52
CA GLN A 288 11.54 3.68 16.76
C GLN A 288 10.31 3.76 17.66
N ARG A 289 10.32 4.61 18.68
CA ARG A 289 9.14 4.81 19.55
C ARG A 289 7.94 5.40 18.80
N GLU A 290 8.21 6.23 17.81
CA GLU A 290 7.19 6.85 16.97
C GLU A 290 6.72 5.92 15.84
N SER A 291 7.51 4.92 15.47
CA SER A 291 7.12 3.92 14.47
C SER A 291 5.90 3.13 14.95
N ARG A 292 4.96 2.93 14.05
CA ARG A 292 3.76 2.12 14.30
C ARG A 292 3.86 0.72 13.70
N VAL A 293 4.78 0.51 12.76
CA VAL A 293 4.98 -0.76 12.05
C VAL A 293 6.44 -1.19 12.19
N HIS A 294 6.68 -2.37 12.71
CA HIS A 294 8.00 -2.93 12.93
C HIS A 294 8.15 -4.27 12.23
N LEU A 295 9.29 -4.47 11.56
CA LEU A 295 9.59 -5.72 10.85
C LEU A 295 9.64 -6.93 11.80
N MET A 296 10.21 -6.76 12.97
CA MET A 296 10.25 -7.77 14.04
C MET A 296 10.11 -7.08 15.39
N GLY A 297 9.44 -7.73 16.32
CA GLY A 297 9.22 -7.14 17.62
C GLY A 297 8.81 -8.18 18.67
N PRO A 298 8.42 -7.71 19.85
CA PRO A 298 7.93 -8.60 20.88
C PRO A 298 6.63 -9.27 20.46
N SER A 299 6.43 -10.49 20.91
CA SER A 299 5.14 -11.17 20.77
C SER A 299 4.06 -10.49 21.62
N ASN A 300 2.80 -10.66 21.22
CA ASN A 300 1.65 -10.09 21.92
C ASN A 300 1.39 -10.72 23.30
N ASP A 301 1.87 -11.93 23.53
CA ASP A 301 1.56 -12.78 24.68
C ASP A 301 2.79 -13.23 25.49
N GLY A 302 3.96 -12.67 25.18
CA GLY A 302 5.21 -13.02 25.85
C GLY A 302 5.88 -14.28 25.32
N TRP A 303 5.41 -14.82 24.19
CA TRP A 303 6.09 -15.93 23.52
C TRP A 303 7.51 -15.54 23.10
N THR A 304 8.45 -16.46 23.23
CA THR A 304 9.86 -16.25 22.84
C THR A 304 10.28 -17.29 21.82
N TYR A 305 11.12 -16.89 20.90
CA TYR A 305 11.71 -17.82 19.93
C TYR A 305 12.43 -18.95 20.66
N PRO A 306 12.23 -20.21 20.26
CA PRO A 306 12.87 -21.37 20.85
C PRO A 306 14.38 -21.40 20.66
#